data_3631bc2ad3f5386b96c34c8406c3c5d5
#
_entry.id   3631bc2ad3f5386b96c34c8406c3c5d5
#
_cell.length_a   1.000
_cell.length_b   1.000
_cell.length_c   1.000
_cell.angle_alpha   90.00
_cell.angle_beta   90.00
_cell.angle_gamma   90.00
#
_symmetry.space_group_name_H-M   'P 1'
#
loop_
_entity.id
_entity.type
_entity.pdbx_description
1 polymer ?
#
loop_
_entity_poly.entity_id
_entity_poly.type
_entity_poly.pdbx_seq_one_letter_code
_entity_poly.pdbx_strand_id
1 'polypeptide(L)'
;MKRDSFLKLSAATIAGLSGGFSLTGRREVLTRQPFAKEDFAEKLKKGYMLDTFPSGDDYSLMEKCAMLESAGFDAVEPPSGLDREEMITSASNHSLDIPSVVVSTHWSSPLASPDPTVRETGRKGVETALYDAKAYGASVILLVPGVVNEDVSYRDAYDRSRREIDKLLPLAEELEIVIGIENVWNHFLLSPMEAAQYVDDFKSEWIGWYFDIGNIMNYGWPEQWIEILGDRIVMIHMKEFSREKRNAEGLWNGFRVHYNEGDNNWEAIMASLKQSGYGGYAIAEPSWRGEDLEPQEFLQTYVSKRMDDIFTHF
;
A
#
# COMPACT_ATOMS: atom_id res chain seq x y z
N MET A 1 30.91 43.70 4.22
CA MET A 1 30.33 44.02 5.55
C MET A 1 30.30 42.74 6.36
N LYS A 2 30.95 42.73 7.51
CA LYS A 2 31.34 41.56 8.30
C LYS A 2 30.15 40.91 9.03
N ARG A 3 30.19 39.64 9.09
CA ARG A 3 29.22 38.67 9.63
C ARG A 3 29.50 38.38 11.12
N ASP A 4 29.57 39.39 11.98
CA ASP A 4 29.86 39.22 13.40
C ASP A 4 29.09 40.25 14.24
N SER A 5 27.81 39.99 14.52
CA SER A 5 27.04 40.72 15.54
C SER A 5 25.66 40.12 15.82
N PHE A 6 25.56 38.81 16.17
CA PHE A 6 24.30 38.27 16.71
C PHE A 6 24.53 37.16 17.76
N LEU A 7 25.44 37.42 18.69
CA LEU A 7 25.57 36.55 19.86
C LEU A 7 26.06 37.39 21.04
N LYS A 8 25.14 38.06 21.76
CA LYS A 8 25.26 38.44 23.18
C LYS A 8 24.00 39.14 23.64
N LEU A 9 23.32 38.54 24.58
CA LEU A 9 22.35 38.94 25.62
C LEU A 9 21.22 37.94 25.66
N SER A 10 20.83 37.32 26.76
CA SER A 10 21.20 37.50 28.19
C SER A 10 20.76 36.25 28.92
N ALA A 11 21.57 35.78 29.83
CA ALA A 11 21.16 34.89 30.89
C ALA A 11 20.33 35.70 31.91
N ALA A 12 19.08 35.32 32.09
CA ALA A 12 18.28 35.75 33.25
C ALA A 12 17.75 34.49 33.95
N THR A 13 18.28 34.29 35.11
CA THR A 13 17.91 33.31 36.12
C THR A 13 16.46 33.56 36.57
N ILE A 14 15.57 32.58 36.44
CA ILE A 14 14.35 32.54 37.24
C ILE A 14 14.33 31.16 37.90
N ALA A 15 14.50 31.22 39.21
CA ALA A 15 14.33 30.10 40.12
C ALA A 15 12.85 29.94 40.47
N GLY A 16 12.40 28.67 40.48
CA GLY A 16 11.37 28.17 41.37
C GLY A 16 9.94 28.26 40.89
N LEU A 17 9.42 27.10 40.47
CA LEU A 17 8.16 26.53 41.01
C LEU A 17 8.04 25.11 40.47
N SER A 18 8.36 24.16 41.32
CA SER A 18 8.10 22.72 41.12
C SER A 18 6.59 22.46 41.22
N GLY A 19 5.92 22.46 40.11
CA GLY A 19 4.57 21.92 39.95
C GLY A 19 4.64 20.73 39.03
N GLY A 20 4.67 19.51 39.58
CA GLY A 20 4.64 18.27 38.80
C GLY A 20 3.34 18.12 38.03
N PHE A 21 3.37 18.42 36.73
CA PHE A 21 2.35 17.91 35.81
C PHE A 21 2.80 16.53 35.33
N SER A 22 2.29 15.51 36.02
CA SER A 22 2.33 14.14 35.53
C SER A 22 1.42 14.03 34.29
N LEU A 23 2.00 14.17 33.12
CA LEU A 23 1.37 13.80 31.85
C LEU A 23 1.50 12.28 31.63
N THR A 24 0.91 11.48 32.53
CA THR A 24 0.59 10.08 32.24
C THR A 24 -0.79 9.99 31.61
N GLY A 25 -0.98 10.63 30.50
CA GLY A 25 -2.00 10.23 29.53
C GLY A 25 -1.43 9.04 28.76
N ARG A 26 -1.59 7.82 29.26
CA ARG A 26 -1.57 6.65 28.37
C ARG A 26 -2.66 6.92 27.32
N ARG A 27 -2.26 7.31 26.10
CA ARG A 27 -3.09 7.07 24.93
C ARG A 27 -3.34 5.57 24.94
N GLU A 28 -4.59 5.16 25.14
CA GLU A 28 -5.01 3.84 24.71
C GLU A 28 -4.76 3.82 23.20
N VAL A 29 -3.67 3.18 22.83
CA VAL A 29 -3.42 2.78 21.45
C VAL A 29 -4.48 1.72 21.20
N LEU A 30 -5.54 2.09 20.49
CA LEU A 30 -6.44 1.13 19.87
C LEU A 30 -5.53 0.20 19.07
N THR A 31 -5.42 -1.05 19.49
CA THR A 31 -4.64 -2.05 18.80
C THR A 31 -5.32 -2.32 17.47
N ARG A 32 -4.82 -1.65 16.42
CA ARG A 32 -5.33 -1.69 15.06
C ARG A 32 -4.86 -2.96 14.37
N GLN A 33 -5.48 -4.10 14.64
CA GLN A 33 -5.33 -5.25 13.75
C GLN A 33 -6.60 -6.10 13.78
N PRO A 34 -7.39 -6.13 12.69
CA PRO A 34 -8.40 -7.15 12.48
C PRO A 34 -7.79 -8.54 12.20
N PHE A 35 -6.45 -8.61 12.05
CA PHE A 35 -5.73 -9.86 11.88
C PHE A 35 -5.16 -10.32 13.21
N ALA A 36 -5.45 -11.57 13.60
CA ALA A 36 -4.78 -12.20 14.72
C ALA A 36 -3.28 -12.22 14.45
N LYS A 37 -2.51 -11.45 15.23
CA LYS A 37 -1.03 -11.39 15.15
C LYS A 37 -0.34 -12.76 15.35
N GLU A 38 -1.08 -13.78 15.76
CA GLU A 38 -0.50 -15.06 16.21
C GLU A 38 -0.16 -16.02 15.06
N ASP A 39 -0.76 -15.88 13.88
CA ASP A 39 -0.56 -16.86 12.79
C ASP A 39 0.45 -16.44 11.68
N PHE A 40 0.89 -15.17 11.65
CA PHE A 40 1.69 -14.64 10.54
C PHE A 40 3.11 -14.17 10.91
N ALA A 41 3.50 -14.22 12.16
CA ALA A 41 4.73 -13.59 12.66
C ALA A 41 6.06 -14.19 12.14
N GLU A 42 6.06 -15.33 11.47
CA GLU A 42 7.30 -16.01 11.09
C GLU A 42 7.59 -16.06 9.59
N LYS A 43 6.59 -15.86 8.71
CA LYS A 43 6.80 -15.92 7.25
C LYS A 43 5.86 -15.00 6.49
N LEU A 44 6.38 -14.34 5.47
CA LEU A 44 5.58 -13.66 4.47
C LEU A 44 5.07 -14.68 3.43
N LYS A 45 3.82 -14.49 2.96
CA LYS A 45 3.24 -15.20 1.84
C LYS A 45 3.34 -14.37 0.57
N LYS A 46 3.61 -15.00 -0.56
CA LYS A 46 3.72 -14.33 -1.86
C LYS A 46 2.35 -14.21 -2.51
N GLY A 47 1.94 -12.97 -2.82
CA GLY A 47 0.79 -12.69 -3.66
C GLY A 47 1.20 -12.05 -4.99
N TYR A 48 0.27 -11.97 -5.93
CA TYR A 48 0.48 -11.35 -7.24
C TYR A 48 -0.72 -10.50 -7.64
N MET A 49 -0.50 -9.24 -8.04
CA MET A 49 -1.53 -8.32 -8.54
C MET A 49 -1.91 -8.67 -9.98
N LEU A 50 -3.16 -9.07 -10.21
CA LEU A 50 -3.64 -9.55 -11.52
C LEU A 50 -3.53 -8.49 -12.62
N ASP A 51 -3.69 -7.22 -12.31
CA ASP A 51 -3.61 -6.14 -13.31
C ASP A 51 -2.20 -5.99 -13.90
N THR A 52 -1.18 -6.56 -13.25
CA THR A 52 0.20 -6.59 -13.76
C THR A 52 0.57 -7.92 -14.42
N PHE A 53 -0.42 -8.81 -14.64
CA PHE A 53 -0.14 -10.12 -15.24
C PHE A 53 0.47 -9.97 -16.65
N PRO A 54 1.56 -10.70 -16.97
CA PRO A 54 2.16 -10.65 -18.31
C PRO A 54 1.19 -11.15 -19.36
N SER A 55 1.14 -10.47 -20.52
CA SER A 55 0.20 -10.76 -21.61
C SER A 55 -1.29 -10.69 -21.27
N GLY A 56 -1.63 -9.99 -20.21
CA GLY A 56 -2.94 -9.50 -19.79
C GLY A 56 -4.17 -10.30 -20.21
N ASP A 57 -4.75 -9.96 -21.35
CA ASP A 57 -6.03 -10.48 -21.81
C ASP A 57 -5.94 -11.81 -22.62
N ASP A 58 -4.74 -12.33 -22.84
CA ASP A 58 -4.54 -13.57 -23.61
C ASP A 58 -4.89 -14.84 -22.80
N TYR A 59 -5.08 -14.72 -21.48
CA TYR A 59 -5.33 -15.84 -20.57
C TYR A 59 -6.59 -15.61 -19.74
N SER A 60 -7.40 -16.67 -19.57
CA SER A 60 -8.52 -16.70 -18.63
C SER A 60 -8.05 -16.59 -17.17
N LEU A 61 -8.95 -16.25 -16.23
CA LEU A 61 -8.64 -16.24 -14.80
C LEU A 61 -8.10 -17.58 -14.30
N MET A 62 -8.68 -18.69 -14.78
CA MET A 62 -8.23 -20.04 -14.46
C MET A 62 -6.78 -20.29 -14.88
N GLU A 63 -6.42 -19.92 -16.12
CA GLU A 63 -5.05 -20.09 -16.63
C GLU A 63 -4.06 -19.20 -15.87
N LYS A 64 -4.43 -17.95 -15.56
CA LYS A 64 -3.61 -17.05 -14.74
C LYS A 64 -3.35 -17.64 -13.34
N CYS A 65 -4.38 -18.14 -12.69
CA CYS A 65 -4.24 -18.79 -11.38
C CYS A 65 -3.37 -20.05 -11.45
N ALA A 66 -3.52 -20.88 -12.49
CA ALA A 66 -2.67 -22.04 -12.72
C ALA A 66 -1.18 -21.67 -12.85
N MET A 67 -0.89 -20.60 -13.59
CA MET A 67 0.49 -20.10 -13.75
C MET A 67 1.05 -19.56 -12.44
N LEU A 68 0.25 -18.85 -11.65
CA LEU A 68 0.67 -18.32 -10.35
C LEU A 68 0.98 -19.45 -9.37
N GLU A 69 0.10 -20.44 -9.25
CA GLU A 69 0.36 -21.63 -8.43
C GLU A 69 1.64 -22.35 -8.87
N SER A 70 1.79 -22.61 -10.17
CA SER A 70 2.99 -23.25 -10.74
C SER A 70 4.27 -22.44 -10.51
N ALA A 71 4.18 -21.11 -10.43
CA ALA A 71 5.29 -20.24 -10.10
C ALA A 71 5.59 -20.17 -8.59
N GLY A 72 4.74 -20.76 -7.74
CA GLY A 72 4.92 -20.82 -6.29
C GLY A 72 4.39 -19.59 -5.55
N PHE A 73 3.34 -18.95 -6.06
CA PHE A 73 2.59 -17.95 -5.32
C PHE A 73 1.57 -18.59 -4.38
N ASP A 74 1.32 -17.94 -3.25
CA ASP A 74 0.34 -18.33 -2.24
C ASP A 74 -1.00 -17.62 -2.44
N ALA A 75 -1.01 -16.49 -3.17
CA ALA A 75 -2.15 -15.61 -3.26
C ALA A 75 -2.22 -14.85 -4.59
N VAL A 76 -3.44 -14.39 -4.90
CA VAL A 76 -3.73 -13.52 -6.03
C VAL A 76 -4.51 -12.29 -5.55
N GLU A 77 -4.21 -11.11 -6.09
CA GLU A 77 -4.94 -9.88 -5.84
C GLU A 77 -5.69 -9.43 -7.09
N PRO A 78 -7.01 -9.63 -7.16
CA PRO A 78 -7.82 -9.22 -8.30
C PRO A 78 -8.26 -7.76 -8.22
N PRO A 79 -8.56 -7.09 -9.37
CA PRO A 79 -9.37 -5.90 -9.39
C PRO A 79 -10.82 -6.20 -9.00
N SER A 80 -11.52 -5.20 -8.47
CA SER A 80 -12.95 -5.30 -8.18
C SER A 80 -13.80 -5.32 -9.45
N GLY A 81 -14.98 -5.95 -9.36
CA GLY A 81 -15.96 -5.99 -10.45
C GLY A 81 -15.79 -7.17 -11.42
N LEU A 82 -14.93 -8.12 -11.12
CA LEU A 82 -14.88 -9.40 -11.83
C LEU A 82 -16.11 -10.27 -11.49
N ASP A 83 -16.38 -11.29 -12.32
CA ASP A 83 -17.34 -12.32 -11.94
C ASP A 83 -16.85 -13.04 -10.68
N ARG A 84 -17.63 -12.95 -9.60
CA ARG A 84 -17.24 -13.47 -8.29
C ARG A 84 -17.09 -14.99 -8.28
N GLU A 85 -18.00 -15.69 -8.94
CA GLU A 85 -18.00 -17.15 -8.98
C GLU A 85 -16.79 -17.66 -9.79
N GLU A 86 -16.50 -17.02 -10.92
CA GLU A 86 -15.33 -17.33 -11.74
C GLU A 86 -14.02 -17.06 -10.97
N MET A 87 -13.91 -15.92 -10.27
CA MET A 87 -12.70 -15.56 -9.51
C MET A 87 -12.47 -16.53 -8.34
N ILE A 88 -13.50 -16.82 -7.54
CA ILE A 88 -13.44 -17.77 -6.43
C ILE A 88 -13.06 -19.17 -6.93
N THR A 89 -13.71 -19.62 -8.01
CA THR A 89 -13.44 -20.94 -8.60
C THR A 89 -12.00 -21.03 -9.10
N SER A 90 -11.54 -20.00 -9.80
CA SER A 90 -10.17 -19.96 -10.34
C SER A 90 -9.12 -19.99 -9.25
N ALA A 91 -9.27 -19.18 -8.20
CA ALA A 91 -8.33 -19.15 -7.09
C ALA A 91 -8.35 -20.46 -6.27
N SER A 92 -9.55 -20.98 -5.92
CA SER A 92 -9.68 -22.18 -5.09
C SER A 92 -9.18 -23.44 -5.77
N ASN A 93 -9.35 -23.57 -7.09
CA ASN A 93 -8.84 -24.72 -7.86
C ASN A 93 -7.30 -24.77 -7.87
N HIS A 94 -6.66 -23.65 -7.58
CA HIS A 94 -5.19 -23.50 -7.58
C HIS A 94 -4.62 -23.18 -6.19
N SER A 95 -5.40 -23.41 -5.14
CA SER A 95 -4.95 -23.19 -3.74
C SER A 95 -4.40 -21.80 -3.47
N LEU A 96 -4.91 -20.78 -4.19
CA LEU A 96 -4.53 -19.39 -4.00
C LEU A 96 -5.50 -18.69 -3.06
N ASP A 97 -4.95 -18.02 -2.05
CA ASP A 97 -5.71 -17.10 -1.21
C ASP A 97 -6.02 -15.78 -1.98
N ILE A 98 -7.06 -15.05 -1.58
CA ILE A 98 -7.34 -13.70 -2.07
C ILE A 98 -7.32 -12.75 -0.86
N PRO A 99 -6.17 -12.19 -0.49
CA PRO A 99 -6.04 -11.38 0.74
C PRO A 99 -6.54 -9.95 0.59
N SER A 100 -6.52 -9.41 -0.63
CA SER A 100 -6.88 -8.04 -0.95
C SER A 100 -7.54 -7.92 -2.32
N VAL A 101 -8.26 -6.81 -2.54
CA VAL A 101 -8.95 -6.47 -3.80
C VAL A 101 -8.63 -5.03 -4.17
N VAL A 102 -8.21 -4.78 -5.43
CA VAL A 102 -7.95 -3.44 -5.93
C VAL A 102 -9.24 -2.75 -6.34
N VAL A 103 -9.47 -1.50 -5.92
CA VAL A 103 -10.63 -0.70 -6.36
C VAL A 103 -10.44 -0.26 -7.81
N SER A 104 -11.12 -0.91 -8.76
CA SER A 104 -10.96 -0.68 -10.21
C SER A 104 -11.27 0.74 -10.66
N THR A 105 -12.08 1.49 -9.91
CA THR A 105 -12.58 2.82 -10.29
C THR A 105 -11.77 3.98 -9.73
N HIS A 106 -10.78 3.73 -8.89
CA HIS A 106 -10.11 4.80 -8.12
C HIS A 106 -9.38 5.82 -8.99
N TRP A 107 -8.88 5.44 -10.17
CA TRP A 107 -8.25 6.35 -11.13
C TRP A 107 -9.26 7.08 -12.01
N SER A 108 -10.29 6.39 -12.48
CA SER A 108 -11.30 6.96 -13.39
C SER A 108 -12.34 7.80 -12.66
N SER A 109 -12.60 7.50 -11.40
CA SER A 109 -13.61 8.16 -10.57
C SER A 109 -13.07 8.45 -9.16
N PRO A 110 -12.04 9.32 -9.04
CA PRO A 110 -11.39 9.57 -7.76
C PRO A 110 -12.34 10.25 -6.75
N LEU A 111 -12.23 9.84 -5.47
CA LEU A 111 -13.04 10.40 -4.38
C LEU A 111 -12.75 11.89 -4.11
N ALA A 112 -11.63 12.40 -4.61
CA ALA A 112 -11.25 13.81 -4.52
C ALA A 112 -11.79 14.69 -5.67
N SER A 113 -12.49 14.13 -6.67
CA SER A 113 -13.02 14.86 -7.82
C SER A 113 -13.84 16.09 -7.40
N PRO A 114 -13.74 17.23 -8.11
CA PRO A 114 -14.63 18.38 -7.91
C PRO A 114 -16.09 18.05 -8.28
N ASP A 115 -16.32 17.14 -9.23
CA ASP A 115 -17.64 16.71 -9.66
C ASP A 115 -18.25 15.71 -8.66
N PRO A 116 -19.41 16.04 -8.04
CA PRO A 116 -20.06 15.13 -7.11
C PRO A 116 -20.55 13.82 -7.76
N THR A 117 -20.85 13.82 -9.07
CA THR A 117 -21.28 12.63 -9.80
C THR A 117 -20.12 11.64 -9.95
N VAL A 118 -18.93 12.15 -10.23
CA VAL A 118 -17.70 11.33 -10.29
C VAL A 118 -17.39 10.75 -8.92
N ARG A 119 -17.49 11.55 -7.84
CA ARG A 119 -17.28 11.03 -6.47
C ARG A 119 -18.29 9.94 -6.10
N GLU A 120 -19.56 10.12 -6.49
CA GLU A 120 -20.61 9.10 -6.27
C GLU A 120 -20.28 7.79 -7.01
N THR A 121 -19.82 7.87 -8.27
CA THR A 121 -19.36 6.70 -9.03
C THR A 121 -18.15 6.04 -8.35
N GLY A 122 -17.19 6.84 -7.90
CA GLY A 122 -16.03 6.33 -7.16
C GLY A 122 -16.43 5.63 -5.85
N ARG A 123 -17.36 6.22 -5.09
CA ARG A 123 -17.88 5.61 -3.86
C ARG A 123 -18.55 4.27 -4.12
N LYS A 124 -19.39 4.17 -5.17
CA LYS A 124 -20.00 2.90 -5.59
C LYS A 124 -18.95 1.85 -6.01
N GLY A 125 -17.86 2.30 -6.64
CA GLY A 125 -16.74 1.41 -6.96
C GLY A 125 -16.07 0.85 -5.70
N VAL A 126 -15.88 1.68 -4.66
CA VAL A 126 -15.38 1.22 -3.36
C VAL A 126 -16.37 0.26 -2.68
N GLU A 127 -17.67 0.55 -2.70
CA GLU A 127 -18.71 -0.36 -2.20
C GLU A 127 -18.65 -1.72 -2.91
N THR A 128 -18.47 -1.72 -4.24
CA THR A 128 -18.28 -2.96 -5.03
C THR A 128 -17.07 -3.73 -4.55
N ALA A 129 -15.92 -3.06 -4.38
CA ALA A 129 -14.70 -3.71 -3.90
C ALA A 129 -14.85 -4.29 -2.48
N LEU A 130 -15.55 -3.63 -1.58
CA LEU A 130 -15.85 -4.14 -0.24
C LEU A 130 -16.70 -5.41 -0.29
N TYR A 131 -17.74 -5.43 -1.13
CA TYR A 131 -18.56 -6.65 -1.30
C TYR A 131 -17.80 -7.77 -2.01
N ASP A 132 -16.93 -7.47 -2.98
CA ASP A 132 -16.08 -8.46 -3.64
C ASP A 132 -15.08 -9.05 -2.64
N ALA A 133 -14.42 -8.19 -1.84
CA ALA A 133 -13.51 -8.61 -0.79
C ALA A 133 -14.19 -9.57 0.21
N LYS A 134 -15.41 -9.24 0.67
CA LYS A 134 -16.19 -10.12 1.56
C LYS A 134 -16.50 -11.46 0.89
N ALA A 135 -16.90 -11.46 -0.38
CA ALA A 135 -17.22 -12.67 -1.12
C ALA A 135 -16.00 -13.58 -1.33
N TYR A 136 -14.83 -12.99 -1.53
CA TYR A 136 -13.57 -13.69 -1.75
C TYR A 136 -12.90 -14.17 -0.45
N GLY A 137 -13.37 -13.71 0.72
CA GLY A 137 -12.69 -13.95 2.00
C GLY A 137 -11.46 -13.07 2.20
N ALA A 138 -11.32 -12.01 1.41
CA ALA A 138 -10.28 -11.00 1.59
C ALA A 138 -10.56 -10.15 2.84
N SER A 139 -9.54 -9.46 3.31
CA SER A 139 -9.61 -8.65 4.51
C SER A 139 -9.29 -7.17 4.27
N VAL A 140 -8.75 -6.85 3.09
CA VAL A 140 -8.33 -5.51 2.71
C VAL A 140 -8.82 -5.18 1.31
N ILE A 141 -9.18 -3.92 1.07
CA ILE A 141 -9.26 -3.36 -0.28
C ILE A 141 -8.18 -2.29 -0.45
N LEU A 142 -7.59 -2.20 -1.65
CA LEU A 142 -6.65 -1.15 -2.01
C LEU A 142 -7.38 0.03 -2.61
N LEU A 143 -7.19 1.22 -2.04
CA LEU A 143 -7.80 2.48 -2.50
C LEU A 143 -6.76 3.58 -2.70
N VAL A 144 -6.69 4.15 -3.89
CA VAL A 144 -6.07 5.46 -4.13
C VAL A 144 -7.12 6.54 -3.85
N PRO A 145 -6.97 7.37 -2.80
CA PRO A 145 -8.06 8.22 -2.30
C PRO A 145 -8.34 9.43 -3.18
N GLY A 146 -7.39 9.83 -4.03
CA GLY A 146 -7.54 10.99 -4.91
C GLY A 146 -6.26 11.36 -5.62
N VAL A 147 -6.36 12.35 -6.50
CA VAL A 147 -5.25 12.90 -7.28
C VAL A 147 -5.25 14.42 -7.11
N VAL A 148 -4.07 14.99 -6.83
CA VAL A 148 -3.85 16.44 -6.83
C VAL A 148 -3.33 16.87 -8.19
N ASN A 149 -3.95 17.89 -8.77
CA ASN A 149 -3.58 18.46 -10.05
C ASN A 149 -4.00 19.96 -10.11
N GLU A 150 -3.96 20.59 -11.29
CA GLU A 150 -4.32 21.99 -11.46
C GLU A 150 -5.79 22.32 -11.11
N ASP A 151 -6.69 21.34 -11.23
CA ASP A 151 -8.13 21.45 -10.97
C ASP A 151 -8.52 20.99 -9.56
N VAL A 152 -7.66 20.25 -8.89
CA VAL A 152 -7.90 19.68 -7.55
C VAL A 152 -6.77 20.09 -6.62
N SER A 153 -7.01 21.10 -5.79
CA SER A 153 -6.04 21.55 -4.81
C SER A 153 -5.75 20.45 -3.74
N TYR A 154 -4.56 20.51 -3.12
CA TYR A 154 -4.19 19.59 -2.07
C TYR A 154 -5.20 19.54 -0.92
N ARG A 155 -5.68 20.71 -0.48
CA ARG A 155 -6.71 20.83 0.56
C ARG A 155 -8.03 20.19 0.12
N ASP A 156 -8.46 20.47 -1.11
CA ASP A 156 -9.70 19.88 -1.64
C ASP A 156 -9.59 18.35 -1.76
N ALA A 157 -8.45 17.83 -2.20
CA ALA A 157 -8.20 16.39 -2.26
C ALA A 157 -8.31 15.76 -0.86
N TYR A 158 -7.68 16.39 0.14
CA TYR A 158 -7.71 15.95 1.52
C TYR A 158 -9.14 15.94 2.09
N ASP A 159 -9.84 17.07 1.99
CA ASP A 159 -11.17 17.25 2.58
C ASP A 159 -12.24 16.42 1.86
N ARG A 160 -12.16 16.29 0.51
CA ARG A 160 -13.15 15.53 -0.26
C ARG A 160 -12.98 14.04 -0.08
N SER A 161 -11.75 13.52 -0.23
CA SER A 161 -11.51 12.08 -0.09
C SER A 161 -11.88 11.60 1.32
N ARG A 162 -11.55 12.35 2.36
CA ARG A 162 -11.95 12.01 3.73
C ARG A 162 -13.46 11.92 3.90
N ARG A 163 -14.20 12.94 3.43
CA ARG A 163 -15.66 12.93 3.52
C ARG A 163 -16.32 11.76 2.78
N GLU A 164 -15.75 11.34 1.67
CA GLU A 164 -16.30 10.18 0.95
C GLU A 164 -15.92 8.86 1.61
N ILE A 165 -14.71 8.75 2.16
CA ILE A 165 -14.28 7.56 2.91
C ILE A 165 -15.07 7.44 4.24
N ASP A 166 -15.32 8.54 4.96
CA ASP A 166 -16.15 8.53 6.19
C ASP A 166 -17.53 7.90 5.96
N LYS A 167 -18.12 8.07 4.76
CA LYS A 167 -19.41 7.45 4.41
C LYS A 167 -19.30 5.94 4.17
N LEU A 168 -18.11 5.44 3.85
CA LEU A 168 -17.84 4.04 3.53
C LEU A 168 -17.43 3.22 4.77
N LEU A 169 -16.91 3.87 5.81
CA LEU A 169 -16.45 3.18 7.02
C LEU A 169 -17.52 2.32 7.70
N PRO A 170 -18.81 2.74 7.81
CA PRO A 170 -19.83 1.86 8.38
C PRO A 170 -20.03 0.55 7.60
N LEU A 171 -19.91 0.58 6.27
CA LEU A 171 -19.98 -0.62 5.44
C LEU A 171 -18.71 -1.47 5.58
N ALA A 172 -17.54 -0.83 5.66
CA ALA A 172 -16.28 -1.52 5.90
C ALA A 172 -16.29 -2.28 7.24
N GLU A 173 -16.81 -1.64 8.30
CA GLU A 173 -17.03 -2.24 9.62
C GLU A 173 -18.03 -3.40 9.57
N GLU A 174 -19.20 -3.22 8.93
CA GLU A 174 -20.22 -4.27 8.78
C GLU A 174 -19.68 -5.52 8.08
N LEU A 175 -18.83 -5.30 7.06
CA LEU A 175 -18.25 -6.39 6.27
C LEU A 175 -16.93 -6.93 6.87
N GLU A 176 -16.38 -6.25 7.89
CA GLU A 176 -15.08 -6.57 8.50
C GLU A 176 -13.92 -6.51 7.48
N ILE A 177 -13.94 -5.49 6.61
CA ILE A 177 -12.92 -5.27 5.56
C ILE A 177 -12.22 -3.92 5.80
N VAL A 178 -10.90 -3.92 5.77
CA VAL A 178 -10.10 -2.70 5.93
C VAL A 178 -9.96 -1.96 4.60
N ILE A 179 -10.15 -0.65 4.60
CA ILE A 179 -9.81 0.23 3.49
C ILE A 179 -8.33 0.60 3.59
N GLY A 180 -7.48 0.00 2.78
CA GLY A 180 -6.05 0.29 2.69
C GLY A 180 -5.78 1.45 1.73
N ILE A 181 -5.26 2.57 2.25
CA ILE A 181 -4.87 3.74 1.46
C ILE A 181 -3.48 3.54 0.90
N GLU A 182 -3.34 3.61 -0.43
CA GLU A 182 -2.05 3.38 -1.09
C GLU A 182 -1.27 4.66 -1.38
N ASN A 183 0.05 4.60 -1.19
CA ASN A 183 0.99 5.60 -1.66
C ASN A 183 1.35 5.37 -3.12
N VAL A 184 0.90 6.29 -3.97
CA VAL A 184 1.17 6.28 -5.41
C VAL A 184 1.68 7.66 -5.88
N TRP A 185 2.02 7.79 -7.17
CA TRP A 185 2.47 9.08 -7.74
C TRP A 185 1.29 9.96 -8.17
N ASN A 186 0.43 10.30 -7.25
CA ASN A 186 -0.78 11.12 -7.42
C ASN A 186 -0.66 12.54 -6.86
N HIS A 187 0.56 12.98 -6.47
CA HIS A 187 0.85 14.25 -5.83
C HIS A 187 0.09 14.51 -4.51
N PHE A 188 -0.31 13.44 -3.83
CA PHE A 188 -1.08 13.50 -2.61
C PHE A 188 -0.50 12.57 -1.55
N LEU A 189 -0.55 12.96 -0.26
CA LEU A 189 0.00 12.23 0.89
C LEU A 189 1.49 11.93 0.71
N LEU A 190 2.29 13.00 0.56
CA LEU A 190 3.68 12.95 0.09
C LEU A 190 4.71 12.63 1.17
N SER A 191 4.31 12.46 2.42
CA SER A 191 5.22 12.11 3.52
C SER A 191 4.63 11.07 4.45
N PRO A 192 5.46 10.26 5.14
CA PRO A 192 4.96 9.25 6.07
C PRO A 192 4.26 9.86 7.28
N MET A 193 4.64 11.07 7.70
CA MET A 193 3.98 11.80 8.78
C MET A 193 2.55 12.18 8.41
N GLU A 194 2.36 12.65 7.19
CA GLU A 194 1.05 13.02 6.66
C GLU A 194 0.19 11.76 6.41
N ALA A 195 0.78 10.71 5.87
CA ALA A 195 0.14 9.43 5.66
C ALA A 195 -0.39 8.83 6.97
N ALA A 196 0.44 8.82 8.01
CA ALA A 196 0.03 8.39 9.35
C ALA A 196 -1.09 9.25 9.92
N GLN A 197 -0.97 10.59 9.81
CA GLN A 197 -2.00 11.52 10.28
C GLN A 197 -3.32 11.34 9.52
N TYR A 198 -3.27 11.14 8.19
CA TYR A 198 -4.46 10.93 7.37
C TYR A 198 -5.28 9.72 7.83
N VAL A 199 -4.61 8.59 8.09
CA VAL A 199 -5.26 7.37 8.61
C VAL A 199 -5.78 7.59 10.04
N ASP A 200 -4.97 8.21 10.91
CA ASP A 200 -5.33 8.43 12.32
C ASP A 200 -6.53 9.35 12.51
N ASP A 201 -6.73 10.29 11.61
CA ASP A 201 -7.82 11.24 11.67
C ASP A 201 -9.21 10.60 11.55
N PHE A 202 -9.33 9.42 10.95
CA PHE A 202 -10.60 8.69 10.86
C PHE A 202 -11.01 8.03 12.18
N LYS A 203 -10.07 7.77 13.09
CA LYS A 203 -10.31 7.12 14.38
C LYS A 203 -11.09 5.80 14.24
N SER A 204 -10.80 5.05 13.20
CA SER A 204 -11.41 3.77 12.87
C SER A 204 -10.34 2.71 12.69
N GLU A 205 -10.63 1.47 13.06
CA GLU A 205 -9.79 0.31 12.78
C GLU A 205 -9.99 -0.24 11.36
N TRP A 206 -11.04 0.22 10.67
CA TRP A 206 -11.40 -0.21 9.32
C TRP A 206 -10.74 0.63 8.22
N ILE A 207 -9.67 1.35 8.55
CA ILE A 207 -8.82 2.06 7.61
C ILE A 207 -7.35 1.89 8.00
N GLY A 208 -6.48 1.68 7.02
CA GLY A 208 -5.06 1.50 7.21
C GLY A 208 -4.26 1.98 6.01
N TRP A 209 -2.97 1.64 6.00
CA TRP A 209 -2.07 2.00 4.94
C TRP A 209 -1.68 0.78 4.10
N TYR A 210 -1.98 0.81 2.81
CA TYR A 210 -1.51 -0.15 1.84
C TYR A 210 -0.17 0.37 1.30
N PHE A 211 0.93 -0.21 1.76
CA PHE A 211 2.26 0.35 1.54
C PHE A 211 2.92 -0.19 0.28
N ASP A 212 3.03 0.63 -0.78
CA ASP A 212 3.86 0.33 -1.95
C ASP A 212 5.30 0.76 -1.71
N ILE A 213 6.20 -0.21 -1.68
CA ILE A 213 7.63 -0.03 -1.39
C ILE A 213 8.33 0.74 -2.51
N GLY A 214 8.09 0.35 -3.77
CA GLY A 214 8.79 0.92 -4.92
C GLY A 214 8.38 2.35 -5.24
N ASN A 215 7.12 2.72 -4.99
CA ASN A 215 6.62 4.08 -5.23
C ASN A 215 7.34 5.14 -4.39
N ILE A 216 7.88 4.75 -3.22
CA ILE A 216 8.64 5.66 -2.35
C ILE A 216 10.06 5.89 -2.85
N MET A 217 10.65 4.93 -3.56
CA MET A 217 12.06 4.96 -3.94
C MET A 217 12.48 6.19 -4.75
N ASN A 218 11.55 6.82 -5.45
CA ASN A 218 11.83 8.04 -6.20
C ASN A 218 12.23 9.24 -5.32
N TYR A 219 11.66 9.36 -4.12
CA TYR A 219 11.81 10.56 -3.28
C TYR A 219 12.00 10.26 -1.78
N GLY A 220 12.13 8.99 -1.39
CA GLY A 220 12.27 8.60 0.01
C GLY A 220 13.02 7.29 0.19
N TRP A 221 12.92 6.77 1.38
CA TRP A 221 13.48 5.50 1.83
C TRP A 221 12.36 4.68 2.47
N PRO A 222 11.97 3.54 1.89
CA PRO A 222 10.86 2.72 2.38
C PRO A 222 10.97 2.35 3.87
N GLU A 223 12.17 2.01 4.35
CA GLU A 223 12.41 1.64 5.75
C GLU A 223 12.03 2.75 6.73
N GLN A 224 12.25 4.03 6.36
CA GLN A 224 11.86 5.18 7.19
C GLN A 224 10.34 5.39 7.19
N TRP A 225 9.67 5.09 6.08
CA TRP A 225 8.21 5.13 6.01
C TRP A 225 7.60 4.05 6.88
N ILE A 226 8.13 2.82 6.82
CA ILE A 226 7.68 1.68 7.62
C ILE A 226 7.81 2.00 9.12
N GLU A 227 8.95 2.58 9.55
CA GLU A 227 9.16 2.98 10.94
C GLU A 227 8.07 3.94 11.45
N ILE A 228 7.67 4.93 10.63
CA ILE A 228 6.68 5.94 11.01
C ILE A 228 5.24 5.40 10.91
N LEU A 229 4.94 4.63 9.87
CA LEU A 229 3.61 4.05 9.66
C LEU A 229 3.30 2.96 10.70
N GLY A 230 4.28 2.12 11.02
CA GLY A 230 4.16 1.09 12.05
C GLY A 230 2.98 0.15 11.80
N ASP A 231 2.14 0.00 12.82
CA ASP A 231 0.94 -0.86 12.84
C ASP A 231 -0.22 -0.38 11.94
N ARG A 232 -0.07 0.78 11.28
CA ARG A 232 -1.03 1.27 10.26
C ARG A 232 -0.90 0.53 8.95
N ILE A 233 0.24 -0.16 8.69
CA ILE A 233 0.44 -0.95 7.47
C ILE A 233 -0.43 -2.21 7.57
N VAL A 234 -1.37 -2.34 6.64
CA VAL A 234 -2.31 -3.47 6.58
C VAL A 234 -2.01 -4.43 5.44
N MET A 235 -1.32 -3.97 4.40
CA MET A 235 -0.86 -4.76 3.27
C MET A 235 0.34 -4.06 2.61
N ILE A 236 1.16 -4.81 1.87
CA ILE A 236 2.28 -4.25 1.11
C ILE A 236 2.23 -4.66 -0.36
N HIS A 237 2.56 -3.71 -1.24
CA HIS A 237 2.99 -3.97 -2.60
C HIS A 237 4.52 -3.99 -2.67
N MET A 238 5.04 -5.04 -3.29
CA MET A 238 6.44 -5.15 -3.63
C MET A 238 6.65 -4.68 -5.06
N LYS A 239 7.49 -3.67 -5.22
CA LYS A 239 7.84 -3.08 -6.51
C LYS A 239 9.30 -2.68 -6.48
N GLU A 240 10.03 -2.94 -7.52
CA GLU A 240 11.44 -2.55 -7.63
C GLU A 240 11.58 -1.21 -8.34
N PHE A 241 12.63 -0.46 -8.02
CA PHE A 241 12.92 0.83 -8.65
C PHE A 241 14.41 1.11 -8.71
N SER A 242 14.89 1.63 -9.85
CA SER A 242 16.28 2.08 -10.03
C SER A 242 16.36 3.59 -10.18
N ARG A 243 17.03 4.25 -9.24
CA ARG A 243 17.36 5.68 -9.33
C ARG A 243 18.37 5.96 -10.44
N GLU A 244 19.27 5.02 -10.74
CA GLU A 244 20.22 5.13 -11.83
C GLU A 244 19.48 5.21 -13.17
N LYS A 245 18.60 4.25 -13.47
CA LYS A 245 17.78 4.27 -14.69
C LYS A 245 16.89 5.50 -14.77
N ARG A 246 16.24 5.89 -13.67
CA ARG A 246 15.47 7.13 -13.61
C ARG A 246 16.31 8.34 -14.05
N ASN A 247 17.55 8.46 -13.55
CA ASN A 247 18.42 9.59 -13.84
C ASN A 247 18.95 9.57 -15.27
N ALA A 248 19.21 8.38 -15.85
CA ALA A 248 19.77 8.22 -17.18
C ALA A 248 18.70 8.23 -18.28
N GLU A 249 17.54 7.64 -18.03
CA GLU A 249 16.55 7.31 -19.06
C GLU A 249 15.19 8.01 -18.84
N GLY A 250 14.99 8.69 -17.71
CA GLY A 250 13.76 9.40 -17.34
C GLY A 250 12.96 8.71 -16.25
N LEU A 251 12.04 9.46 -15.66
CA LEU A 251 11.35 9.15 -14.40
C LEU A 251 10.75 7.76 -14.36
N TRP A 252 9.93 7.40 -15.35
CA TRP A 252 9.20 6.14 -15.40
C TRP A 252 10.08 4.93 -15.71
N ASN A 253 11.24 5.15 -16.33
CA ASN A 253 12.19 4.08 -16.63
C ASN A 253 12.89 3.54 -15.37
N GLY A 254 12.79 4.24 -14.26
CA GLY A 254 13.22 3.73 -12.96
C GLY A 254 12.53 2.42 -12.56
N PHE A 255 11.32 2.18 -13.02
CA PHE A 255 10.57 0.93 -12.77
C PHE A 255 10.93 -0.22 -13.74
N ARG A 256 11.77 0.02 -14.77
CA ARG A 256 12.14 -0.99 -15.77
C ARG A 256 13.30 -1.86 -15.30
N VAL A 257 13.13 -2.45 -14.14
CA VAL A 257 14.08 -3.37 -13.50
C VAL A 257 13.33 -4.52 -12.86
N HIS A 258 13.95 -5.69 -12.78
CA HIS A 258 13.41 -6.79 -11.98
C HIS A 258 13.82 -6.65 -10.50
N TYR A 259 13.15 -7.39 -9.62
CA TYR A 259 13.53 -7.47 -8.20
C TYR A 259 15.02 -7.79 -8.03
N ASN A 260 15.66 -7.19 -7.04
CA ASN A 260 17.09 -7.28 -6.76
C ASN A 260 18.01 -6.65 -7.83
N GLU A 261 17.48 -5.91 -8.79
CA GLU A 261 18.28 -5.18 -9.81
C GLU A 261 18.19 -3.66 -9.66
N GLY A 262 17.37 -3.17 -8.73
CA GLY A 262 17.18 -1.75 -8.47
C GLY A 262 17.96 -1.27 -7.24
N ASP A 263 17.43 -0.21 -6.65
CA ASP A 263 18.05 0.47 -5.50
C ASP A 263 17.30 0.20 -4.18
N ASN A 264 16.34 -0.72 -4.15
CA ASN A 264 15.66 -1.10 -2.92
C ASN A 264 16.64 -1.80 -1.98
N ASN A 265 16.78 -1.29 -0.76
CA ASN A 265 17.53 -1.98 0.28
C ASN A 265 16.64 -3.03 0.97
N TRP A 266 16.47 -4.18 0.30
CA TRP A 266 15.56 -5.22 0.76
C TRP A 266 15.88 -5.74 2.16
N GLU A 267 17.16 -5.81 2.53
CA GLU A 267 17.56 -6.21 3.89
C GLU A 267 17.01 -5.22 4.94
N ALA A 268 17.21 -3.92 4.75
CA ALA A 268 16.70 -2.91 5.67
C ALA A 268 15.16 -2.83 5.66
N ILE A 269 14.53 -2.96 4.50
CA ILE A 269 13.07 -2.94 4.33
C ILE A 269 12.44 -4.12 5.08
N MET A 270 12.92 -5.35 4.87
CA MET A 270 12.40 -6.54 5.52
C MET A 270 12.62 -6.50 7.04
N ALA A 271 13.79 -6.05 7.49
CA ALA A 271 14.06 -5.86 8.92
C ALA A 271 13.09 -4.83 9.55
N SER A 272 12.79 -3.72 8.86
CA SER A 272 11.84 -2.70 9.34
C SER A 272 10.41 -3.22 9.39
N LEU A 273 9.97 -4.00 8.40
CA LEU A 273 8.67 -4.67 8.40
C LEU A 273 8.54 -5.63 9.57
N LYS A 274 9.54 -6.47 9.80
CA LYS A 274 9.57 -7.38 10.95
C LYS A 274 9.52 -6.63 12.28
N GLN A 275 10.29 -5.55 12.40
CA GLN A 275 10.32 -4.72 13.61
C GLN A 275 8.98 -4.01 13.87
N SER A 276 8.26 -3.59 12.82
CA SER A 276 6.93 -3.01 12.93
C SER A 276 5.86 -4.02 13.35
N GLY A 277 6.18 -5.32 13.36
CA GLY A 277 5.25 -6.40 13.62
C GLY A 277 4.36 -6.75 12.43
N TYR A 278 4.74 -6.32 11.22
CA TYR A 278 4.04 -6.71 10.00
C TYR A 278 4.23 -8.21 9.76
N GLY A 279 3.19 -8.85 9.28
CA GLY A 279 3.19 -10.24 8.82
C GLY A 279 2.00 -10.47 7.91
N GLY A 280 2.04 -11.48 7.08
CA GLY A 280 0.97 -11.79 6.14
C GLY A 280 1.44 -11.82 4.69
N TYR A 281 0.73 -11.10 3.80
CA TYR A 281 0.99 -11.16 2.37
C TYR A 281 1.87 -10.01 1.90
N ALA A 282 2.78 -10.33 0.99
CA ALA A 282 3.53 -9.38 0.20
C ALA A 282 3.14 -9.56 -1.26
N ILE A 283 2.42 -8.57 -1.81
CA ILE A 283 1.85 -8.67 -3.15
C ILE A 283 2.85 -8.12 -4.17
N ALA A 284 3.24 -8.95 -5.13
CA ALA A 284 4.08 -8.51 -6.23
C ALA A 284 3.28 -7.60 -7.18
N GLU A 285 3.82 -6.41 -7.45
CA GLU A 285 3.35 -5.47 -8.46
C GLU A 285 4.51 -5.09 -9.40
N PRO A 286 4.99 -6.01 -10.26
CA PRO A 286 6.09 -5.72 -11.16
C PRO A 286 5.64 -4.73 -12.25
N SER A 287 6.34 -3.60 -12.35
CA SER A 287 6.03 -2.57 -13.37
C SER A 287 6.68 -2.85 -14.73
N TRP A 288 7.62 -3.79 -14.81
CA TRP A 288 8.27 -4.18 -16.03
C TRP A 288 8.35 -5.71 -16.14
N ARG A 289 7.94 -6.21 -17.28
CA ARG A 289 7.77 -7.65 -17.54
C ARG A 289 8.90 -8.27 -18.36
N GLY A 290 9.81 -7.45 -18.91
CA GLY A 290 10.71 -7.88 -19.98
C GLY A 290 9.99 -7.95 -21.33
N GLU A 291 10.73 -7.71 -22.43
CA GLU A 291 10.10 -7.63 -23.76
C GLU A 291 9.94 -9.00 -24.43
N ASP A 292 10.75 -9.99 -24.05
CA ASP A 292 10.86 -11.30 -24.72
C ASP A 292 10.70 -12.53 -23.80
N LEU A 293 10.13 -12.35 -22.59
CA LEU A 293 9.98 -13.46 -21.64
C LEU A 293 8.59 -14.10 -21.76
N GLU A 294 8.56 -15.44 -21.79
CA GLU A 294 7.32 -16.18 -21.64
C GLU A 294 6.71 -15.91 -20.25
N PRO A 295 5.39 -15.76 -20.13
CA PRO A 295 4.72 -15.42 -18.88
C PRO A 295 5.12 -16.31 -17.68
N GLN A 296 5.17 -17.62 -17.90
CA GLN A 296 5.53 -18.59 -16.85
C GLN A 296 6.99 -18.41 -16.38
N GLU A 297 7.92 -18.16 -17.30
CA GLU A 297 9.33 -17.90 -16.98
C GLU A 297 9.47 -16.61 -16.19
N PHE A 298 8.76 -15.55 -16.60
CA PHE A 298 8.75 -14.27 -15.90
C PHE A 298 8.25 -14.43 -14.46
N LEU A 299 7.07 -15.04 -14.27
CA LEU A 299 6.46 -15.22 -12.95
C LEU A 299 7.35 -16.06 -12.02
N GLN A 300 7.92 -17.14 -12.53
CA GLN A 300 8.70 -18.08 -11.71
C GLN A 300 10.11 -17.54 -11.39
N THR A 301 10.83 -17.06 -12.41
CA THR A 301 12.27 -16.74 -12.29
C THR A 301 12.51 -15.31 -11.86
N TYR A 302 11.74 -14.37 -12.41
CA TYR A 302 12.01 -12.94 -12.21
C TYR A 302 11.15 -12.32 -11.11
N VAL A 303 10.07 -12.99 -10.71
CA VAL A 303 9.22 -12.52 -9.61
C VAL A 303 9.29 -13.46 -8.42
N SER A 304 8.69 -14.63 -8.49
CA SER A 304 8.50 -15.53 -7.32
C SER A 304 9.83 -15.93 -6.67
N LYS A 305 10.80 -16.42 -7.45
CA LYS A 305 12.11 -16.82 -6.91
C LYS A 305 12.87 -15.65 -6.29
N ARG A 306 12.79 -14.47 -6.91
CA ARG A 306 13.45 -13.27 -6.36
C ARG A 306 12.77 -12.77 -5.09
N MET A 307 11.45 -12.94 -4.96
CA MET A 307 10.76 -12.70 -3.69
C MET A 307 11.21 -13.70 -2.60
N ASP A 308 11.43 -14.97 -2.94
CA ASP A 308 12.00 -15.93 -1.98
C ASP A 308 13.37 -15.49 -1.47
N ASP A 309 14.24 -14.99 -2.36
CA ASP A 309 15.55 -14.46 -1.97
C ASP A 309 15.39 -13.22 -1.05
N ILE A 310 14.47 -12.32 -1.34
CA ILE A 310 14.16 -11.14 -0.51
C ILE A 310 13.63 -11.55 0.86
N PHE A 311 12.75 -12.55 0.93
CA PHE A 311 12.15 -13.00 2.19
C PHE A 311 13.15 -13.68 3.14
N THR A 312 14.34 -14.06 2.65
CA THR A 312 15.41 -14.52 3.54
C THR A 312 15.88 -13.47 4.53
N HIS A 313 15.61 -12.19 4.26
CA HIS A 313 15.91 -11.05 5.13
C HIS A 313 14.80 -10.73 6.16
N PHE A 314 13.64 -11.37 6.04
CA PHE A 314 12.51 -11.18 6.97
C PHE A 314 12.63 -12.16 8.14
#